data_db87f0bd102f44aecb97c98150b40fbe
#
_entry.id   db87f0bd102f44aecb97c98150b40fbe
#
_cell.length_a   1.000
_cell.length_b   1.000
_cell.length_c   1.000
_cell.angle_alpha   90.00
_cell.angle_beta   90.00
_cell.angle_gamma   90.00
#
_symmetry.space_group_name_H-M   'P 1'
#
loop_
_entity.id
_entity.type
_entity.pdbx_description
1 polymer ?
#
loop_
_entity_poly.entity_id
_entity_poly.type
_entity_poly.pdbx_seq_one_letter_code
_entity_poly.pdbx_strand_id
1 'polypeptide(L)'
;ASDVYKRQEKVLGVEMVDLSELLETSDAVSLHVPLTDETRHMINTDALGRMKPGAILVNTARGAVVETAALAAALREGRIAGAGVDVLPAEPPSADEPLVQLWREAGESNANLILTPHTAFYSVEGLQEMRTKAAEEIVRALRGENLLNCVNADWLPEAVRGRVLVGTPPTV
;
A
#
# COMPACT_ATOMS: atom_id res chain seq x y z
N ALA A 1 5.95 -7.85 -20.31
CA ALA A 1 6.15 -7.17 -19.01
C ALA A 1 7.45 -6.33 -19.00
N SER A 2 8.58 -6.88 -19.46
CA SER A 2 9.89 -6.19 -19.40
C SER A 2 9.95 -4.84 -20.13
N ASP A 3 9.27 -4.69 -21.27
CA ASP A 3 9.35 -3.46 -22.06
C ASP A 3 8.53 -2.30 -21.47
N VAL A 4 7.44 -2.60 -20.76
CA VAL A 4 6.64 -1.59 -20.05
C VAL A 4 7.44 -1.01 -18.88
N TYR A 5 8.10 -1.85 -18.09
CA TYR A 5 8.92 -1.41 -16.97
C TYR A 5 10.12 -0.57 -17.42
N LYS A 6 10.85 -1.00 -18.46
CA LYS A 6 11.98 -0.23 -19.01
C LYS A 6 11.57 1.15 -19.53
N ARG A 7 10.35 1.26 -20.08
CA ARG A 7 9.80 2.56 -20.50
C ARG A 7 9.49 3.45 -19.30
N GLN A 8 8.92 2.89 -18.24
CA GLN A 8 8.63 3.62 -16.99
C GLN A 8 9.90 4.09 -16.32
N GLU A 9 10.94 3.25 -16.21
CA GLU A 9 12.26 3.64 -15.69
C GLU A 9 12.79 4.89 -16.41
N LYS A 10 12.77 4.87 -17.73
CA LYS A 10 13.29 5.98 -18.54
C LYS A 10 12.47 7.27 -18.40
N VAL A 11 11.14 7.15 -18.34
CA VAL A 11 10.23 8.31 -18.25
C VAL A 11 10.24 8.91 -16.85
N LEU A 12 10.29 8.08 -15.82
CA LEU A 12 10.23 8.51 -14.42
C LEU A 12 11.61 8.77 -13.80
N GLY A 13 12.69 8.37 -14.48
CA GLY A 13 14.05 8.48 -13.94
C GLY A 13 14.28 7.60 -12.70
N VAL A 14 13.61 6.44 -12.65
CA VAL A 14 13.71 5.47 -11.56
C VAL A 14 14.42 4.21 -12.04
N GLU A 15 15.00 3.46 -11.14
CA GLU A 15 15.60 2.15 -11.37
C GLU A 15 14.71 1.06 -10.79
N MET A 16 14.42 0.02 -11.56
CA MET A 16 13.68 -1.14 -11.11
C MET A 16 14.66 -2.21 -10.63
N VAL A 17 14.58 -2.52 -9.36
CA VAL A 17 15.43 -3.52 -8.70
C VAL A 17 14.56 -4.60 -8.05
N ASP A 18 15.15 -5.71 -7.64
CA ASP A 18 14.43 -6.70 -6.86
C ASP A 18 14.21 -6.22 -5.40
N LEU A 19 13.31 -6.89 -4.68
CA LEU A 19 12.96 -6.50 -3.32
C LEU A 19 14.17 -6.53 -2.37
N SER A 20 15.06 -7.50 -2.53
CA SER A 20 16.25 -7.65 -1.70
C SER A 20 17.17 -6.44 -1.83
N GLU A 21 17.49 -6.09 -3.06
CA GLU A 21 18.34 -4.95 -3.39
C GLU A 21 17.69 -3.63 -2.93
N LEU A 22 16.37 -3.47 -3.14
CA LEU A 22 15.62 -2.31 -2.68
C LEU A 22 15.75 -2.14 -1.16
N LEU A 23 15.55 -3.21 -0.38
CA LEU A 23 15.64 -3.16 1.07
C LEU A 23 17.07 -2.85 1.56
N GLU A 24 18.08 -3.44 0.91
CA GLU A 24 19.49 -3.30 1.30
C GLU A 24 20.07 -1.91 0.97
N THR A 25 19.53 -1.25 -0.05
CA THR A 25 20.11 0.00 -0.56
C THR A 25 19.34 1.26 -0.19
N SER A 26 18.04 1.12 0.19
CA SER A 26 17.16 2.27 0.43
C SER A 26 17.31 2.85 1.84
N ASP A 27 17.28 4.16 1.95
CA ASP A 27 17.19 4.90 3.22
C ASP A 27 15.73 5.04 3.69
N ALA A 28 14.78 4.99 2.75
CA ALA A 28 13.35 4.98 3.02
C ALA A 28 12.63 4.02 2.07
N VAL A 29 11.74 3.20 2.59
CA VAL A 29 10.92 2.25 1.83
C VAL A 29 9.46 2.60 2.02
N SER A 30 8.74 2.87 0.93
CA SER A 30 7.30 3.13 0.93
C SER A 30 6.54 2.02 0.20
N LEU A 31 5.51 1.48 0.86
CA LEU A 31 4.74 0.35 0.35
C LEU A 31 3.49 0.84 -0.39
N HIS A 32 3.30 0.38 -1.64
CA HIS A 32 2.17 0.73 -2.51
C HIS A 32 1.56 -0.49 -3.22
N VAL A 33 1.82 -1.68 -2.71
CA VAL A 33 1.32 -2.94 -3.29
C VAL A 33 -0.08 -3.28 -2.78
N PRO A 34 -0.93 -3.94 -3.60
CA PRO A 34 -2.18 -4.52 -3.11
C PRO A 34 -1.89 -5.69 -2.16
N LEU A 35 -2.85 -6.05 -1.32
CA LEU A 35 -2.77 -7.26 -0.51
C LEU A 35 -3.19 -8.47 -1.35
N THR A 36 -2.25 -9.37 -1.58
CA THR A 36 -2.44 -10.68 -2.22
C THR A 36 -1.77 -11.76 -1.36
N ASP A 37 -1.89 -13.01 -1.73
CA ASP A 37 -1.18 -14.08 -1.02
C ASP A 37 0.35 -13.93 -1.11
N GLU A 38 0.86 -13.35 -2.21
CA GLU A 38 2.29 -13.10 -2.44
C GLU A 38 2.82 -11.90 -1.65
N THR A 39 1.99 -10.88 -1.42
CA THR A 39 2.39 -9.67 -0.71
C THR A 39 2.05 -9.70 0.78
N ARG A 40 1.28 -10.68 1.23
CA ARG A 40 0.97 -10.89 2.65
C ARG A 40 2.26 -11.16 3.43
N HIS A 41 2.52 -10.31 4.43
CA HIS A 41 3.74 -10.36 5.25
C HIS A 41 5.05 -10.37 4.42
N MET A 42 5.03 -9.72 3.24
CA MET A 42 6.26 -9.57 2.46
C MET A 42 7.33 -8.78 3.24
N ILE A 43 6.91 -7.89 4.13
CA ILE A 43 7.78 -7.20 5.08
C ILE A 43 7.67 -7.92 6.43
N ASN A 44 8.45 -8.96 6.58
CA ASN A 44 8.59 -9.81 7.77
C ASN A 44 9.93 -9.54 8.49
N THR A 45 10.28 -10.37 9.46
CA THR A 45 11.52 -10.27 10.20
C THR A 45 12.76 -10.29 9.30
N ASP A 46 12.80 -11.16 8.29
CA ASP A 46 13.93 -11.27 7.37
C ASP A 46 14.06 -10.02 6.48
N ALA A 47 12.94 -9.52 5.96
CA ALA A 47 12.91 -8.31 5.16
C ALA A 47 13.38 -7.08 5.97
N LEU A 48 12.88 -6.93 7.20
CA LEU A 48 13.31 -5.88 8.12
C LEU A 48 14.80 -6.04 8.49
N GLY A 49 15.27 -7.27 8.61
CA GLY A 49 16.67 -7.58 8.83
C GLY A 49 17.61 -7.17 7.70
N ARG A 50 17.11 -7.07 6.46
CA ARG A 50 17.89 -6.62 5.29
C ARG A 50 17.91 -5.10 5.14
N MET A 51 16.95 -4.36 5.70
CA MET A 51 16.93 -2.91 5.59
C MET A 51 18.20 -2.30 6.19
N LYS A 52 18.62 -1.17 5.65
CA LYS A 52 19.76 -0.42 6.19
C LYS A 52 19.51 -0.04 7.65
N PRO A 53 20.53 -0.11 8.51
CA PRO A 53 20.48 0.56 9.81
C PRO A 53 20.15 2.04 9.61
N GLY A 54 19.13 2.54 10.29
CA GLY A 54 18.68 3.93 10.11
C GLY A 54 17.64 4.14 9.00
N ALA A 55 17.23 3.10 8.28
CA ALA A 55 16.16 3.21 7.28
C ALA A 55 14.78 3.47 7.93
N ILE A 56 13.89 4.06 7.14
CA ILE A 56 12.50 4.34 7.52
C ILE A 56 11.56 3.49 6.65
N LEU A 57 10.54 2.88 7.28
CA LEU A 57 9.47 2.17 6.58
C LEU A 57 8.17 2.97 6.60
N VAL A 58 7.50 3.11 5.45
CA VAL A 58 6.18 3.76 5.35
C VAL A 58 5.18 2.77 4.76
N ASN A 59 4.07 2.52 5.47
CA ASN A 59 2.98 1.68 4.99
C ASN A 59 1.66 2.45 4.96
N THR A 60 1.26 2.87 3.77
CA THR A 60 -0.07 3.42 3.46
C THR A 60 -0.84 2.51 2.50
N ALA A 61 -0.37 1.28 2.29
CA ALA A 61 -0.96 0.32 1.36
C ALA A 61 -2.03 -0.55 2.03
N ARG A 62 -1.63 -1.64 2.67
CA ARG A 62 -2.51 -2.54 3.46
C ARG A 62 -1.74 -3.08 4.66
N GLY A 63 -2.42 -3.19 5.80
CA GLY A 63 -1.78 -3.58 7.06
C GLY A 63 -1.09 -4.93 7.00
N ALA A 64 -1.77 -5.95 6.47
CA ALA A 64 -1.23 -7.29 6.39
C ALA A 64 -0.08 -7.51 5.36
N VAL A 65 0.36 -6.46 4.64
CA VAL A 65 1.61 -6.49 3.87
C VAL A 65 2.82 -6.55 4.80
N VAL A 66 2.69 -5.98 6.00
CA VAL A 66 3.71 -5.95 7.04
C VAL A 66 3.32 -6.91 8.17
N GLU A 67 4.26 -7.70 8.65
CA GLU A 67 4.12 -8.46 9.90
C GLU A 67 4.33 -7.50 11.07
N THR A 68 3.23 -7.06 11.70
CA THR A 68 3.26 -5.96 12.69
C THR A 68 4.06 -6.30 13.95
N ALA A 69 4.08 -7.57 14.34
CA ALA A 69 4.90 -8.05 15.46
C ALA A 69 6.41 -7.92 15.13
N ALA A 70 6.81 -8.28 13.91
CA ALA A 70 8.19 -8.13 13.46
C ALA A 70 8.61 -6.66 13.39
N LEU A 71 7.73 -5.80 12.87
CA LEU A 71 7.99 -4.35 12.81
C LEU A 71 8.13 -3.74 14.21
N ALA A 72 7.24 -4.12 15.14
CA ALA A 72 7.32 -3.64 16.52
C ALA A 72 8.64 -4.06 17.20
N ALA A 73 9.10 -5.30 16.97
CA ALA A 73 10.37 -5.78 17.48
C ALA A 73 11.56 -4.99 16.87
N ALA A 74 11.57 -4.84 15.53
CA ALA A 74 12.61 -4.10 14.82
C ALA A 74 12.73 -2.63 15.29
N LEU A 75 11.62 -1.98 15.60
CA LEU A 75 11.61 -0.62 16.13
C LEU A 75 12.12 -0.56 17.59
N ARG A 76 11.73 -1.50 18.45
CA ARG A 76 12.23 -1.57 19.85
C ARG A 76 13.72 -1.81 19.89
N GLU A 77 14.23 -2.64 19.01
CA GLU A 77 15.65 -2.99 18.89
C GLU A 77 16.48 -1.90 18.19
N GLY A 78 15.84 -0.87 17.62
CA GLY A 78 16.53 0.15 16.83
C GLY A 78 17.11 -0.39 15.53
N ARG A 79 16.60 -1.51 15.00
CA ARG A 79 17.04 -2.13 13.76
C ARG A 79 16.81 -1.23 12.55
N ILE A 80 15.67 -0.51 12.56
CA ILE A 80 15.36 0.57 11.64
C ILE A 80 15.10 1.85 12.45
N ALA A 81 15.29 3.01 11.83
CA ALA A 81 15.19 4.31 12.52
C ALA A 81 13.76 4.74 12.84
N GLY A 82 12.78 4.22 12.13
CA GLY A 82 11.39 4.59 12.36
C GLY A 82 10.42 3.97 11.37
N ALA A 83 9.13 4.12 11.66
CA ALA A 83 8.07 3.74 10.74
C ALA A 83 6.89 4.71 10.80
N GLY A 84 6.26 4.94 9.62
CA GLY A 84 4.96 5.58 9.45
C GLY A 84 3.94 4.54 8.97
N VAL A 85 2.91 4.28 9.76
CA VAL A 85 1.92 3.25 9.45
C VAL A 85 0.51 3.84 9.51
N ASP A 86 -0.18 3.85 8.38
CA ASP A 86 -1.55 4.35 8.26
C ASP A 86 -2.59 3.23 8.30
N VAL A 87 -2.17 1.99 8.09
CA VAL A 87 -3.04 0.82 7.92
C VAL A 87 -2.60 -0.34 8.80
N LEU A 88 -3.55 -1.00 9.46
CA LEU A 88 -3.33 -2.15 10.32
C LEU A 88 -4.03 -3.41 9.77
N PRO A 89 -3.60 -4.63 10.17
CA PRO A 89 -4.23 -5.87 9.70
C PRO A 89 -5.72 -5.98 10.00
N ALA A 90 -6.16 -5.41 11.13
CA ALA A 90 -7.56 -5.26 11.51
C ALA A 90 -7.86 -3.79 11.81
N GLU A 91 -8.97 -3.31 11.30
CA GLU A 91 -9.44 -1.92 11.49
C GLU A 91 -10.94 -1.92 11.86
N PRO A 92 -11.28 -1.51 13.10
CA PRO A 92 -10.40 -0.99 14.15
C PRO A 92 -9.47 -2.06 14.74
N PRO A 93 -8.23 -1.67 15.17
CA PRO A 93 -7.29 -2.59 15.77
C PRO A 93 -7.73 -3.03 17.15
N SER A 94 -7.34 -4.25 17.54
CA SER A 94 -7.47 -4.73 18.91
C SER A 94 -6.46 -4.04 19.85
N ALA A 95 -6.71 -4.12 21.15
CA ALA A 95 -5.82 -3.50 22.14
C ALA A 95 -4.45 -4.18 22.26
N ASP A 96 -4.36 -5.43 21.81
CA ASP A 96 -3.17 -6.27 21.79
C ASP A 96 -2.40 -6.22 20.45
N GLU A 97 -2.83 -5.38 19.50
CA GLU A 97 -2.08 -5.14 18.27
C GLU A 97 -0.67 -4.61 18.59
N PRO A 98 0.41 -5.30 18.13
CA PRO A 98 1.78 -4.99 18.56
C PRO A 98 2.22 -3.54 18.33
N LEU A 99 1.82 -2.93 17.21
CA LEU A 99 2.15 -1.53 16.91
C LEU A 99 1.35 -0.54 17.77
N VAL A 100 0.10 -0.88 18.11
CA VAL A 100 -0.71 -0.07 19.02
C VAL A 100 -0.13 -0.11 20.43
N GLN A 101 0.33 -1.28 20.88
CA GLN A 101 1.03 -1.39 22.16
C GLN A 101 2.31 -0.56 22.16
N LEU A 102 3.15 -0.71 21.15
CA LEU A 102 4.39 0.06 21.01
C LEU A 102 4.12 1.57 20.98
N TRP A 103 3.10 2.01 20.26
CA TRP A 103 2.73 3.42 20.19
C TRP A 103 2.26 3.98 21.55
N ARG A 104 1.55 3.16 22.36
CA ARG A 104 1.14 3.54 23.73
C ARG A 104 2.31 3.61 24.70
N GLU A 105 3.37 2.84 24.46
CA GLU A 105 4.63 2.89 25.20
C GLU A 105 5.48 4.11 24.81
N ALA A 106 5.00 4.97 23.87
CA ALA A 106 5.72 6.15 23.41
C ALA A 106 6.01 7.11 24.57
N GLY A 107 7.30 7.39 24.79
CA GLY A 107 7.80 8.12 25.96
C GLY A 107 8.58 7.24 26.93
N GLU A 108 8.34 5.92 26.95
CA GLU A 108 9.13 4.93 27.69
C GLU A 108 10.04 4.14 26.73
N SER A 109 9.66 4.00 25.47
CA SER A 109 10.44 3.38 24.41
C SER A 109 11.07 4.44 23.48
N ASN A 110 12.27 4.18 22.97
CA ASN A 110 12.91 5.03 21.95
C ASN A 110 12.36 4.73 20.53
N ALA A 111 11.23 4.04 20.42
CA ALA A 111 10.67 3.66 19.13
C ALA A 111 10.06 4.88 18.41
N ASN A 112 10.59 5.19 17.25
CA ASN A 112 10.08 6.25 16.38
C ASN A 112 8.97 5.67 15.49
N LEU A 113 7.72 5.73 15.98
CA LEU A 113 6.53 5.21 15.30
C LEU A 113 5.45 6.27 15.20
N ILE A 114 4.99 6.52 13.98
CA ILE A 114 3.80 7.31 13.69
C ILE A 114 2.69 6.35 13.28
N LEU A 115 1.56 6.35 13.99
CA LEU A 115 0.33 5.67 13.59
C LEU A 115 -0.75 6.68 13.22
N THR A 116 -1.44 6.46 12.12
CA THR A 116 -2.60 7.23 11.68
C THR A 116 -3.77 6.30 11.38
N PRO A 117 -5.03 6.74 11.56
CA PRO A 117 -6.20 5.86 11.50
C PRO A 117 -6.75 5.73 10.07
N HIS A 118 -5.94 5.21 9.14
CA HIS A 118 -6.26 4.99 7.72
C HIS A 118 -6.77 6.28 7.05
N THR A 119 -6.00 7.34 7.18
CA THR A 119 -6.35 8.69 6.73
C THR A 119 -5.38 9.28 5.70
N ALA A 120 -4.35 8.53 5.30
CA ALA A 120 -3.36 9.01 4.34
C ALA A 120 -3.94 9.32 2.94
N PHE A 121 -5.12 8.73 2.61
CA PHE A 121 -5.86 9.06 1.39
C PHE A 121 -6.61 10.40 1.48
N TYR A 122 -6.77 10.98 2.67
CA TYR A 122 -7.67 12.09 2.91
C TYR A 122 -7.04 13.42 2.47
N SER A 123 -7.50 13.92 1.32
CA SER A 123 -7.36 15.30 0.92
C SER A 123 -8.70 15.79 0.39
N VAL A 124 -8.90 17.10 0.32
CA VAL A 124 -10.15 17.68 -0.21
C VAL A 124 -10.35 17.24 -1.66
N GLU A 125 -9.28 17.32 -2.45
CA GLU A 125 -9.27 16.95 -3.87
C GLU A 125 -9.47 15.46 -4.06
N GLY A 126 -8.73 14.63 -3.32
CA GLY A 126 -8.82 13.16 -3.39
C GLY A 126 -10.21 12.65 -3.02
N LEU A 127 -10.83 13.21 -1.98
CA LEU A 127 -12.17 12.85 -1.56
C LEU A 127 -13.21 13.24 -2.61
N GLN A 128 -13.08 14.43 -3.20
CA GLN A 128 -13.97 14.90 -4.26
C GLN A 128 -13.81 14.03 -5.51
N GLU A 129 -12.60 13.75 -5.93
CA GLU A 129 -12.32 12.91 -7.10
C GLU A 129 -12.88 11.49 -6.92
N MET A 130 -12.67 10.87 -5.77
CA MET A 130 -13.17 9.54 -5.43
C MET A 130 -14.70 9.48 -5.53
N ARG A 131 -15.41 10.46 -4.95
CA ARG A 131 -16.85 10.55 -4.98
C ARG A 131 -17.38 10.80 -6.40
N THR A 132 -16.73 11.68 -7.13
CA THR A 132 -17.12 12.02 -8.51
C THR A 132 -16.97 10.81 -9.42
N LYS A 133 -15.82 10.14 -9.40
CA LYS A 133 -15.58 8.93 -10.22
C LYS A 133 -16.56 7.81 -9.89
N ALA A 134 -16.84 7.58 -8.59
CA ALA A 134 -17.83 6.58 -8.21
C ALA A 134 -19.24 6.91 -8.72
N ALA A 135 -19.66 8.17 -8.62
CA ALA A 135 -20.95 8.61 -9.13
C ALA A 135 -21.03 8.51 -10.66
N GLU A 136 -19.97 8.89 -11.37
CA GLU A 136 -19.89 8.78 -12.83
C GLU A 136 -20.02 7.33 -13.31
N GLU A 137 -19.38 6.37 -12.64
CA GLU A 137 -19.51 4.95 -13.00
C GLU A 137 -20.93 4.44 -12.77
N ILE A 138 -21.61 4.87 -11.71
CA ILE A 138 -23.03 4.54 -11.50
C ILE A 138 -23.90 5.10 -12.63
N VAL A 139 -23.66 6.36 -13.02
CA VAL A 139 -24.40 7.00 -14.12
C VAL A 139 -24.15 6.27 -15.44
N ARG A 140 -22.91 5.88 -15.75
CA ARG A 140 -22.56 5.07 -16.94
C ARG A 140 -23.34 3.74 -16.93
N ALA A 141 -23.34 3.05 -15.80
CA ALA A 141 -24.07 1.79 -15.67
C ALA A 141 -25.57 1.95 -15.93
N LEU A 142 -26.20 2.97 -15.33
CA LEU A 142 -27.64 3.26 -15.50
C LEU A 142 -28.01 3.67 -16.93
N ARG A 143 -27.11 4.37 -17.63
CA ARG A 143 -27.30 4.77 -19.03
C ARG A 143 -26.97 3.69 -20.03
N GLY A 144 -26.43 2.55 -19.58
CA GLY A 144 -25.97 1.49 -20.45
C GLY A 144 -24.71 1.87 -21.25
N GLU A 145 -23.94 2.82 -20.77
CA GLU A 145 -22.64 3.24 -21.31
C GLU A 145 -21.53 2.27 -20.91
N ASN A 146 -20.36 2.39 -21.54
CA ASN A 146 -19.21 1.57 -21.21
C ASN A 146 -18.67 1.89 -19.81
N LEU A 147 -18.42 0.84 -19.01
CA LEU A 147 -17.79 0.95 -17.70
C LEU A 147 -16.27 1.06 -17.87
N LEU A 148 -15.64 2.02 -17.16
CA LEU A 148 -14.21 2.30 -17.27
C LEU A 148 -13.38 1.58 -16.21
N ASN A 149 -13.96 1.34 -15.02
CA ASN A 149 -13.22 0.86 -13.85
C ASN A 149 -13.81 -0.46 -13.28
N CYS A 150 -14.37 -1.30 -14.14
CA CYS A 150 -14.92 -2.58 -13.71
C CYS A 150 -13.82 -3.60 -13.47
N VAL A 151 -13.61 -3.99 -12.22
CA VAL A 151 -12.56 -4.96 -11.80
C VAL A 151 -13.05 -6.42 -11.79
N ASN A 152 -14.36 -6.64 -11.92
CA ASN A 152 -14.98 -7.97 -11.87
C ASN A 152 -15.76 -8.29 -13.17
N ALA A 153 -15.25 -7.84 -14.30
CA ALA A 153 -15.89 -8.00 -15.60
C ALA A 153 -16.31 -9.44 -15.91
N ASP A 154 -15.46 -10.39 -15.57
CA ASP A 154 -15.69 -11.83 -15.80
C ASP A 154 -16.86 -12.41 -15.00
N TRP A 155 -17.27 -11.75 -13.94
CA TRP A 155 -18.38 -12.16 -13.07
C TRP A 155 -19.71 -11.50 -13.47
N LEU A 156 -19.68 -10.57 -14.42
CA LEU A 156 -20.87 -9.91 -14.90
C LEU A 156 -21.63 -10.80 -15.88
N PRO A 157 -22.98 -10.67 -15.92
CA PRO A 157 -23.81 -11.28 -16.97
C PRO A 157 -23.31 -10.86 -18.36
N GLU A 158 -23.39 -11.76 -19.33
CA GLU A 158 -22.89 -11.55 -20.69
C GLU A 158 -23.45 -10.27 -21.34
N ALA A 159 -24.72 -9.94 -21.07
CA ALA A 159 -25.36 -8.72 -21.55
C ALA A 159 -24.69 -7.41 -21.06
N VAL A 160 -23.95 -7.46 -19.96
CA VAL A 160 -23.24 -6.31 -19.38
C VAL A 160 -21.74 -6.38 -19.68
N ARG A 161 -21.19 -7.58 -19.82
CA ARG A 161 -19.75 -7.82 -20.05
C ARG A 161 -19.22 -7.12 -21.31
N GLY A 162 -19.99 -7.08 -22.40
CA GLY A 162 -19.64 -6.37 -23.62
C GLY A 162 -19.55 -4.84 -23.51
N ARG A 163 -19.96 -4.28 -22.35
CA ARG A 163 -19.88 -2.85 -22.05
C ARG A 163 -18.71 -2.49 -21.15
N VAL A 164 -17.91 -3.46 -20.76
CA VAL A 164 -16.70 -3.20 -19.98
C VAL A 164 -15.57 -2.88 -20.96
N LEU A 165 -15.12 -1.65 -20.94
CA LEU A 165 -13.84 -1.33 -21.54
C LEU A 165 -12.79 -1.94 -20.62
N VAL A 166 -12.18 -3.05 -21.06
CA VAL A 166 -10.94 -3.53 -20.44
C VAL A 166 -9.92 -2.42 -20.64
N GLY A 167 -9.76 -1.59 -19.61
CA GLY A 167 -8.92 -0.40 -19.69
C GLY A 167 -7.49 -0.81 -20.07
N THR A 168 -7.01 -0.24 -21.15
CA THR A 168 -5.58 0.02 -21.22
C THR A 168 -5.23 0.82 -19.96
N PRO A 169 -4.24 0.36 -19.16
CA PRO A 169 -3.82 1.12 -18.00
C PRO A 169 -3.55 2.57 -18.43
N PRO A 170 -3.88 3.57 -17.58
CA PRO A 170 -3.68 4.97 -17.95
C PRO A 170 -2.26 5.14 -18.44
N THR A 171 -2.14 5.67 -19.64
CA THR A 171 -0.87 6.16 -20.18
C THR A 171 -0.44 7.31 -19.28
N VAL A 172 0.49 7.04 -18.37
CA VAL A 172 1.20 8.06 -17.59
C VAL A 172 2.19 8.76 -18.51
#